data_76594095c7bcee3d21176907b4ffcb92
#
_entry.id   76594095c7bcee3d21176907b4ffcb92
#
_cell.length_a   1.000
_cell.length_b   1.000
_cell.length_c   1.000
_cell.angle_alpha   90.00
_cell.angle_beta   90.00
_cell.angle_gamma   90.00
#
_symmetry.space_group_name_H-M   'P 1'
#
loop_
_entity.id
_entity.type
_entity.pdbx_description
1 polymer ?
#
loop_
_entity_poly.entity_id
_entity_poly.type
_entity_poly.pdbx_seq_one_letter_code
_entity_poly.pdbx_strand_id
1 'polypeptide(L)'
;PACLEREPLTRAVVTGYAAKVTAEDRAVQRDAFIAAMVWGYGRVGYGPSRVERIMAQPGFEEQLADVTRITLEQGGPAAFEHIRQQRKSGVGCLKHLGAAFGTKYLSFLTKAHRESDIAPVLDSVVRAWFAKHAKDVDVRIGGGWTYPDRYRTYV
;
A
#
# COMPACT_ATOMS: atom_id res chain seq x y z
N PRO A 1 33.89 13.66 -6.43
CA PRO A 1 32.58 13.52 -5.79
C PRO A 1 32.36 12.03 -5.55
N ALA A 2 32.49 11.63 -4.27
CA ALA A 2 32.23 10.25 -3.88
C ALA A 2 30.78 9.91 -4.28
N CYS A 3 30.63 8.93 -5.15
CA CYS A 3 29.36 8.31 -5.44
C CYS A 3 28.91 7.71 -4.11
N LEU A 4 27.92 8.33 -3.47
CA LEU A 4 27.26 7.74 -2.32
C LEU A 4 26.67 6.43 -2.82
N GLU A 5 27.29 5.31 -2.48
CA GLU A 5 26.72 3.98 -2.63
C GLU A 5 25.45 3.98 -1.79
N ARG A 6 24.32 4.24 -2.45
CA ARG A 6 23.01 4.18 -1.80
C ARG A 6 22.73 2.72 -1.56
N GLU A 7 22.72 2.32 -0.31
CA GLU A 7 22.26 0.99 0.05
C GLU A 7 20.89 0.72 -0.60
N PRO A 8 20.70 -0.46 -1.20
CA PRO A 8 19.43 -0.79 -1.82
C PRO A 8 18.34 -0.81 -0.75
N LEU A 9 17.20 -0.17 -1.04
CA LEU A 9 16.03 -0.18 -0.16
C LEU A 9 15.46 -1.61 -0.10
N THR A 10 15.86 -2.35 0.92
CA THR A 10 15.44 -3.73 1.13
C THR A 10 14.08 -3.80 1.80
N ARG A 11 13.43 -4.99 1.74
CA ARG A 11 12.18 -5.22 2.47
C ARG A 11 12.35 -4.96 3.98
N ALA A 12 13.47 -5.36 4.58
CA ALA A 12 13.76 -5.14 5.99
C ALA A 12 13.80 -3.65 6.34
N VAL A 13 14.42 -2.82 5.50
CA VAL A 13 14.47 -1.36 5.69
C VAL A 13 13.06 -0.77 5.64
N VAL A 14 12.23 -1.15 4.66
CA VAL A 14 10.84 -0.65 4.57
C VAL A 14 10.00 -1.11 5.77
N THR A 15 10.19 -2.35 6.23
CA THR A 15 9.54 -2.83 7.46
C THR A 15 9.97 -2.02 8.68
N GLY A 16 11.24 -1.61 8.75
CA GLY A 16 11.73 -0.72 9.80
C GLY A 16 11.10 0.67 9.80
N TYR A 17 10.81 1.24 8.62
CA TYR A 17 9.99 2.45 8.52
C TYR A 17 8.56 2.21 8.98
N ALA A 18 7.93 1.14 8.52
CA ALA A 18 6.56 0.80 8.88
C ALA A 18 6.40 0.57 10.39
N ALA A 19 7.37 -0.06 11.05
CA ALA A 19 7.34 -0.34 12.48
C ALA A 19 7.37 0.92 13.39
N LYS A 20 7.79 2.06 12.85
CA LYS A 20 7.79 3.34 13.57
C LYS A 20 6.48 4.11 13.44
N VAL A 21 5.59 3.68 12.56
CA VAL A 21 4.35 4.40 12.27
C VAL A 21 3.40 4.35 13.46
N THR A 22 2.88 5.50 13.85
CA THR A 22 1.76 5.66 14.78
C THR A 22 0.60 6.37 14.11
N ALA A 23 -0.57 6.40 14.75
CA ALA A 23 -1.74 7.08 14.22
C ALA A 23 -1.57 8.61 14.20
N GLU A 24 -0.69 9.17 15.04
CA GLU A 24 -0.54 10.61 15.29
C GLU A 24 0.58 11.25 14.48
N ASP A 25 1.65 10.50 14.14
CA ASP A 25 2.84 11.06 13.49
C ASP A 25 2.74 11.01 11.96
N ARG A 26 2.21 12.08 11.38
CA ARG A 26 2.04 12.22 9.92
C ARG A 26 3.36 12.21 9.15
N ALA A 27 4.44 12.70 9.74
CA ALA A 27 5.75 12.71 9.08
C ALA A 27 6.28 11.29 8.93
N VAL A 28 6.20 10.48 9.98
CA VAL A 28 6.60 9.07 9.93
C VAL A 28 5.69 8.25 9.03
N GLN A 29 4.39 8.53 8.99
CA GLN A 29 3.45 7.90 8.05
C GLN A 29 3.84 8.17 6.60
N ARG A 30 4.17 9.41 6.27
CA ARG A 30 4.63 9.83 4.95
C ARG A 30 5.94 9.15 4.56
N ASP A 31 6.89 9.10 5.46
CA ASP A 31 8.20 8.48 5.20
C ASP A 31 8.05 6.97 4.95
N ALA A 32 7.23 6.27 5.73
CA ALA A 32 6.90 4.87 5.51
C ALA A 32 6.16 4.63 4.17
N PHE A 33 5.25 5.55 3.80
CA PHE A 33 4.58 5.52 2.51
C PHE A 33 5.59 5.67 1.36
N ILE A 34 6.46 6.68 1.42
CA ILE A 34 7.51 6.89 0.40
C ILE A 34 8.40 5.66 0.30
N ALA A 35 8.87 5.11 1.42
CA ALA A 35 9.70 3.91 1.43
C ALA A 35 9.01 2.71 0.75
N ALA A 36 7.73 2.49 1.04
CA ALA A 36 6.94 1.43 0.40
C ALA A 36 6.77 1.65 -1.10
N MET A 37 6.57 2.90 -1.55
CA MET A 37 6.47 3.26 -2.96
C MET A 37 7.80 3.08 -3.69
N VAL A 38 8.90 3.60 -3.15
CA VAL A 38 10.24 3.46 -3.74
C VAL A 38 10.60 1.98 -3.87
N TRP A 39 10.38 1.19 -2.83
CA TRP A 39 10.58 -0.25 -2.90
C TRP A 39 9.70 -0.91 -3.98
N GLY A 40 8.44 -0.50 -4.07
CA GLY A 40 7.48 -1.05 -5.02
C GLY A 40 7.78 -0.71 -6.48
N TYR A 41 8.27 0.49 -6.76
CA TYR A 41 8.68 0.90 -8.11
C TYR A 41 10.08 0.36 -8.49
N GLY A 42 10.95 0.08 -7.50
CA GLY A 42 12.29 -0.39 -7.75
C GLY A 42 13.07 0.59 -8.65
N ARG A 43 13.64 0.09 -9.75
CA ARG A 43 14.43 0.88 -10.70
C ARG A 43 13.60 1.49 -11.84
N VAL A 44 12.28 1.48 -11.77
CA VAL A 44 11.43 2.03 -12.85
C VAL A 44 11.48 3.56 -12.81
N GLY A 45 11.97 4.16 -13.88
CA GLY A 45 12.29 5.60 -13.95
C GLY A 45 11.12 6.56 -13.70
N TYR A 46 9.88 6.13 -13.91
CA TYR A 46 8.69 6.96 -13.65
C TYR A 46 8.19 6.90 -12.19
N GLY A 47 8.82 6.10 -11.33
CA GLY A 47 8.44 5.96 -9.92
C GLY A 47 8.37 7.30 -9.17
N PRO A 48 9.44 8.11 -9.17
CA PRO A 48 9.47 9.39 -8.47
C PRO A 48 8.32 10.32 -8.87
N SER A 49 8.12 10.54 -10.17
CA SER A 49 7.06 11.43 -10.68
C SER A 49 5.65 10.96 -10.32
N ARG A 50 5.44 9.63 -10.19
CA ARG A 50 4.16 9.10 -9.73
C ARG A 50 3.96 9.32 -8.24
N VAL A 51 4.98 9.14 -7.42
CA VAL A 51 4.90 9.40 -5.97
C VAL A 51 4.62 10.87 -5.74
N GLU A 52 5.34 11.77 -6.39
CA GLU A 52 5.10 13.23 -6.33
C GLU A 52 3.64 13.55 -6.72
N ARG A 53 3.13 12.97 -7.80
CA ARG A 53 1.75 13.20 -8.25
C ARG A 53 0.70 12.71 -7.24
N ILE A 54 0.97 11.63 -6.51
CA ILE A 54 0.08 11.15 -5.44
C ILE A 54 0.13 12.13 -4.26
N MET A 55 1.32 12.53 -3.84
CA MET A 55 1.53 13.39 -2.68
C MET A 55 1.08 14.84 -2.91
N ALA A 56 1.10 15.32 -4.15
CA ALA A 56 0.63 16.66 -4.52
C ALA A 56 -0.91 16.80 -4.53
N GLN A 57 -1.66 15.71 -4.25
CA GLN A 57 -3.12 15.82 -4.22
C GLN A 57 -3.59 16.59 -2.98
N PRO A 58 -4.59 17.48 -3.12
CA PRO A 58 -5.22 18.11 -1.97
C PRO A 58 -5.73 17.06 -0.97
N GLY A 59 -5.45 17.25 0.31
CA GLY A 59 -5.87 16.35 1.37
C GLY A 59 -5.08 15.02 1.44
N PHE A 60 -3.94 14.91 0.76
CA PHE A 60 -3.13 13.68 0.78
C PHE A 60 -2.75 13.26 2.21
N GLU A 61 -2.27 14.20 3.03
CA GLU A 61 -1.81 13.91 4.40
C GLU A 61 -2.96 13.41 5.29
N GLU A 62 -4.14 14.00 5.18
CA GLU A 62 -5.34 13.58 5.90
C GLU A 62 -5.80 12.20 5.44
N GLN A 63 -5.85 11.98 4.14
CA GLN A 63 -6.25 10.70 3.55
C GLN A 63 -5.28 9.58 3.91
N LEU A 64 -3.97 9.87 3.92
CA LEU A 64 -2.95 8.92 4.33
C LEU A 64 -3.09 8.58 5.81
N ALA A 65 -3.31 9.59 6.67
CA ALA A 65 -3.51 9.40 8.10
C ALA A 65 -4.74 8.54 8.39
N ASP A 66 -5.87 8.77 7.72
CA ASP A 66 -7.09 7.96 7.87
C ASP A 66 -6.87 6.51 7.45
N VAL A 67 -6.25 6.29 6.29
CA VAL A 67 -5.92 4.94 5.81
C VAL A 67 -4.96 4.25 6.76
N THR A 68 -3.96 4.95 7.27
CA THR A 68 -3.00 4.42 8.24
C THR A 68 -3.69 4.01 9.53
N ARG A 69 -4.48 4.90 10.12
CA ARG A 69 -5.24 4.63 11.34
C ARG A 69 -6.14 3.40 11.19
N ILE A 70 -6.94 3.33 10.12
CA ILE A 70 -7.81 2.18 9.84
C ILE A 70 -6.97 0.90 9.67
N THR A 71 -5.81 0.98 9.02
CA THR A 71 -4.92 -0.17 8.85
C THR A 71 -4.41 -0.70 10.19
N LEU A 72 -4.00 0.20 11.08
CA LEU A 72 -3.48 -0.16 12.41
C LEU A 72 -4.59 -0.73 13.32
N GLU A 73 -5.76 -0.11 13.32
CA GLU A 73 -6.88 -0.50 14.20
C GLU A 73 -7.66 -1.72 13.70
N GLN A 74 -7.94 -1.77 12.39
CA GLN A 74 -8.92 -2.70 11.81
C GLN A 74 -8.32 -3.67 10.77
N GLY A 75 -7.06 -3.47 10.37
CA GLY A 75 -6.35 -4.34 9.44
C GLY A 75 -6.49 -3.96 7.97
N GLY A 76 -5.80 -4.75 7.14
CA GLY A 76 -5.69 -4.49 5.70
C GLY A 76 -7.01 -4.52 4.93
N PRO A 77 -7.90 -5.49 5.16
CA PRO A 77 -9.19 -5.54 4.49
C PRO A 77 -10.08 -4.32 4.74
N ALA A 78 -10.10 -3.82 5.97
CA ALA A 78 -10.86 -2.62 6.32
C ALA A 78 -10.31 -1.36 5.63
N ALA A 79 -8.99 -1.20 5.59
CA ALA A 79 -8.35 -0.10 4.88
C ALA A 79 -8.58 -0.17 3.37
N PHE A 80 -8.55 -1.37 2.78
CA PHE A 80 -8.88 -1.57 1.37
C PHE A 80 -10.31 -1.14 1.05
N GLU A 81 -11.28 -1.58 1.87
CA GLU A 81 -12.69 -1.20 1.72
C GLU A 81 -12.90 0.30 1.89
N HIS A 82 -12.24 0.93 2.88
CA HIS A 82 -12.31 2.38 3.08
C HIS A 82 -11.86 3.14 1.82
N ILE A 83 -10.70 2.81 1.25
CA ILE A 83 -10.21 3.44 0.03
C ILE A 83 -11.21 3.27 -1.12
N ARG A 84 -11.78 2.09 -1.26
CA ARG A 84 -12.80 1.81 -2.29
C ARG A 84 -14.04 2.68 -2.12
N GLN A 85 -14.59 2.75 -0.92
CA GLN A 85 -15.79 3.53 -0.61
C GLN A 85 -15.58 5.02 -0.87
N GLN A 86 -14.48 5.58 -0.39
CA GLN A 86 -14.12 6.98 -0.62
C GLN A 86 -13.98 7.32 -2.10
N ARG A 87 -13.42 6.41 -2.90
CA ARG A 87 -13.32 6.60 -4.35
C ARG A 87 -14.65 6.49 -5.07
N LYS A 88 -15.53 5.58 -4.62
CA LYS A 88 -16.86 5.39 -5.18
C LYS A 88 -17.79 6.58 -4.89
N SER A 89 -17.66 7.19 -3.71
CA SER A 89 -18.45 8.36 -3.33
C SER A 89 -18.06 9.66 -4.06
N GLY A 90 -16.99 9.63 -4.86
CA GLY A 90 -16.48 10.82 -5.55
C GLY A 90 -15.60 11.74 -4.71
N VAL A 91 -15.50 11.51 -3.40
CA VAL A 91 -14.59 12.26 -2.51
C VAL A 91 -13.13 12.04 -2.92
N GLY A 92 -12.84 10.85 -3.44
CA GLY A 92 -11.46 10.44 -3.75
C GLY A 92 -10.70 10.03 -2.49
N CYS A 93 -9.75 9.13 -2.65
CA CYS A 93 -8.82 8.77 -1.59
C CYS A 93 -7.51 8.33 -2.24
N LEU A 94 -6.41 8.99 -1.88
CA LEU A 94 -5.09 8.73 -2.42
C LEU A 94 -5.13 8.58 -3.95
N LYS A 95 -5.67 9.61 -4.62
CA LYS A 95 -5.83 9.63 -6.09
C LYS A 95 -4.51 9.30 -6.77
N HIS A 96 -4.56 8.59 -7.88
CA HIS A 96 -3.41 8.04 -8.61
C HIS A 96 -2.67 6.86 -7.95
N LEU A 97 -2.97 6.50 -6.70
CA LEU A 97 -2.42 5.30 -6.06
C LEU A 97 -3.21 4.06 -6.52
N GLY A 98 -2.62 3.24 -7.37
CA GLY A 98 -3.19 1.94 -7.75
C GLY A 98 -3.16 0.92 -6.61
N ALA A 99 -4.07 -0.06 -6.64
CA ALA A 99 -4.16 -1.08 -5.59
C ALA A 99 -2.85 -1.89 -5.46
N ALA A 100 -2.14 -2.15 -6.56
CA ALA A 100 -0.86 -2.87 -6.53
C ALA A 100 0.20 -2.18 -5.66
N PHE A 101 0.22 -0.86 -5.62
CA PHE A 101 1.15 -0.08 -4.80
C PHE A 101 0.58 0.23 -3.43
N GLY A 102 -0.70 0.59 -3.36
CA GLY A 102 -1.35 0.86 -2.08
C GLY A 102 -1.35 -0.36 -1.17
N THR A 103 -1.61 -1.56 -1.70
CA THR A 103 -1.56 -2.78 -0.89
C THR A 103 -0.14 -3.14 -0.42
N LYS A 104 0.93 -2.65 -1.06
CA LYS A 104 2.29 -2.76 -0.51
C LYS A 104 2.43 -1.96 0.79
N TYR A 105 1.94 -0.71 0.80
CA TYR A 105 1.93 0.10 2.01
C TYR A 105 1.14 -0.58 3.14
N LEU A 106 -0.10 -1.00 2.85
CA LEU A 106 -0.92 -1.74 3.82
C LEU A 106 -0.23 -3.01 4.33
N SER A 107 0.44 -3.75 3.43
CA SER A 107 1.15 -4.98 3.78
C SER A 107 2.32 -4.73 4.74
N PHE A 108 3.11 -3.68 4.52
CA PHE A 108 4.20 -3.34 5.43
C PHE A 108 3.68 -2.90 6.80
N LEU A 109 2.63 -2.08 6.84
CA LEU A 109 2.02 -1.65 8.10
C LEU A 109 1.45 -2.83 8.89
N THR A 110 0.62 -3.66 8.25
CA THR A 110 -0.01 -4.78 8.94
C THR A 110 1.01 -5.79 9.43
N LYS A 111 2.04 -6.10 8.63
CA LYS A 111 3.14 -6.99 9.07
C LYS A 111 3.96 -6.46 10.23
N ALA A 112 4.05 -5.14 10.36
CA ALA A 112 4.82 -4.52 11.44
C ALA A 112 4.03 -4.40 12.76
N HIS A 113 2.68 -4.34 12.68
CA HIS A 113 1.86 -3.97 13.84
C HIS A 113 0.77 -4.99 14.20
N ARG A 114 0.55 -6.02 13.39
CA ARG A 114 -0.58 -6.94 13.59
C ARG A 114 -0.15 -8.40 13.48
N GLU A 115 -0.83 -9.24 14.23
CA GLU A 115 -0.67 -10.72 14.18
C GLU A 115 -1.65 -11.35 13.18
N SER A 116 -2.80 -10.70 12.94
CA SER A 116 -3.85 -11.13 12.02
C SER A 116 -4.27 -10.03 11.06
N ASP A 117 -5.11 -10.33 10.09
CA ASP A 117 -5.62 -9.39 9.08
C ASP A 117 -4.49 -8.70 8.29
N ILE A 118 -3.42 -9.46 8.03
CA ILE A 118 -2.27 -9.00 7.27
C ILE A 118 -2.70 -8.70 5.84
N ALA A 119 -2.46 -7.48 5.38
CA ALA A 119 -2.77 -7.08 4.01
C ALA A 119 -1.88 -7.80 3.00
N PRO A 120 -2.41 -8.67 2.12
CA PRO A 120 -1.62 -9.23 1.03
C PRO A 120 -1.35 -8.19 -0.05
N VAL A 121 -0.21 -8.30 -0.71
CA VAL A 121 0.11 -7.46 -1.87
C VAL A 121 -0.67 -7.96 -3.09
N LEU A 122 -1.32 -7.05 -3.82
CA LEU A 122 -2.11 -7.34 -5.02
C LEU A 122 -1.44 -6.84 -6.30
N ASP A 123 -0.21 -7.21 -6.53
CA ASP A 123 0.44 -6.86 -7.81
C ASP A 123 0.23 -7.92 -8.91
N SER A 124 0.73 -7.63 -10.11
CA SER A 124 0.59 -8.50 -11.26
C SER A 124 1.27 -9.85 -11.08
N VAL A 125 2.37 -9.90 -10.34
CA VAL A 125 3.13 -11.15 -10.08
C VAL A 125 2.32 -12.08 -9.21
N VAL A 126 1.77 -11.56 -8.11
CA VAL A 126 0.92 -12.32 -7.20
C VAL A 126 -0.32 -12.83 -7.92
N ARG A 127 -1.00 -11.96 -8.70
CA ARG A 127 -2.17 -12.37 -9.49
C ARG A 127 -1.86 -13.45 -10.52
N ALA A 128 -0.72 -13.35 -11.21
CA ALA A 128 -0.30 -14.37 -12.17
C ALA A 128 -0.02 -15.71 -11.49
N TRP A 129 0.59 -15.68 -10.30
CA TRP A 129 0.82 -16.89 -9.52
C TRP A 129 -0.49 -17.58 -9.14
N PHE A 130 -1.47 -16.85 -8.62
CA PHE A 130 -2.78 -17.40 -8.29
C PHE A 130 -3.51 -17.97 -9.50
N ALA A 131 -3.53 -17.25 -10.62
CA ALA A 131 -4.14 -17.72 -11.85
C ALA A 131 -3.55 -19.05 -12.34
N LYS A 132 -2.27 -19.30 -12.04
CA LYS A 132 -1.57 -20.53 -12.41
C LYS A 132 -1.76 -21.67 -11.42
N HIS A 133 -1.73 -21.37 -10.11
CA HIS A 133 -1.58 -22.39 -9.06
C HIS A 133 -2.81 -22.58 -8.17
N ALA A 134 -3.75 -21.65 -8.15
CA ALA A 134 -4.94 -21.69 -7.32
C ALA A 134 -6.20 -21.47 -8.19
N LYS A 135 -6.42 -22.36 -9.15
CA LYS A 135 -7.50 -22.25 -10.15
C LYS A 135 -8.89 -22.30 -9.54
N ASP A 136 -9.02 -22.91 -8.38
CA ASP A 136 -10.29 -23.09 -7.64
C ASP A 136 -10.63 -21.87 -6.76
N VAL A 137 -9.70 -20.94 -6.62
CA VAL A 137 -9.93 -19.68 -5.88
C VAL A 137 -10.23 -18.58 -6.88
N ASP A 138 -11.41 -17.99 -6.82
CA ASP A 138 -11.78 -16.85 -7.69
C ASP A 138 -11.02 -15.58 -7.26
N VAL A 139 -9.73 -15.52 -7.64
CA VAL A 139 -8.84 -14.39 -7.39
C VAL A 139 -8.86 -13.38 -8.53
N ARG A 140 -10.00 -13.20 -9.20
CA ARG A 140 -10.14 -12.12 -10.19
C ARG A 140 -10.18 -10.76 -9.52
N ILE A 141 -9.11 -10.46 -8.78
CA ILE A 141 -8.92 -9.15 -8.22
C ILE A 141 -8.41 -8.26 -9.34
N GLY A 142 -9.27 -7.41 -9.85
CA GLY A 142 -8.93 -6.44 -10.88
C GLY A 142 -7.77 -5.53 -10.44
N GLY A 143 -7.15 -4.83 -11.39
CA GLY A 143 -6.02 -3.94 -11.11
C GLY A 143 -6.36 -2.68 -10.29
N GLY A 144 -7.61 -2.54 -9.82
CA GLY A 144 -8.12 -1.41 -9.05
C GLY A 144 -8.58 -1.81 -7.63
N TRP A 145 -9.10 -0.84 -6.91
CA TRP A 145 -9.71 -1.00 -5.58
C TRP A 145 -11.17 -1.48 -5.70
N THR A 146 -11.42 -2.61 -6.39
CA THR A 146 -12.79 -2.92 -6.85
C THR A 146 -13.46 -4.11 -6.20
N TYR A 147 -12.78 -5.01 -5.57
CA TYR A 147 -13.39 -6.23 -5.02
C TYR A 147 -12.96 -6.47 -3.57
N PRO A 148 -13.54 -5.76 -2.60
CA PRO A 148 -13.15 -5.86 -1.19
C PRO A 148 -13.46 -7.25 -0.59
N ASP A 149 -14.57 -7.88 -0.98
CA ASP A 149 -14.92 -9.22 -0.48
C ASP A 149 -13.90 -10.25 -0.94
N ARG A 150 -13.45 -10.16 -2.20
CA ARG A 150 -12.37 -11.01 -2.70
C ARG A 150 -11.04 -10.72 -2.04
N TYR A 151 -10.76 -9.45 -1.74
CA TYR A 151 -9.57 -9.09 -0.98
C TYR A 151 -9.60 -9.68 0.44
N ARG A 152 -10.77 -9.67 1.08
CA ARG A 152 -10.97 -10.27 2.40
C ARG A 152 -10.82 -11.80 2.38
N THR A 153 -11.31 -12.47 1.33
CA THR A 153 -11.13 -13.93 1.16
C THR A 153 -9.67 -14.33 0.93
N TYR A 154 -8.84 -13.38 0.50
CA TYR A 154 -7.42 -13.56 0.22
C TYR A 154 -6.54 -13.44 1.48
N VAL A 155 -7.07 -12.86 2.57
CA VAL A 155 -6.42 -12.71 3.87
C VAL A 155 -6.69 -13.94 4.74
#